data_15408f4215471ba28e7d6cba4ec79fa1
#
_entry.id   15408f4215471ba28e7d6cba4ec79fa1
#
_cell.length_a   1.000
_cell.length_b   1.000
_cell.length_c   1.000
_cell.angle_alpha   90.00
_cell.angle_beta   90.00
_cell.angle_gamma   90.00
#
_symmetry.space_group_name_H-M   'P 1'
#
loop_
_entity.id
_entity.type
_entity.pdbx_description
1 polymer ?
#
loop_
_entity_poly.entity_id
_entity_poly.type
_entity_poly.pdbx_seq_one_letter_code
_entity_poly.pdbx_strand_id
1 'polypeptide(L)'
;MKTLKNDRLLEVRDCMAGGEGSCKVHHILRAEDAYGAGRLFAVNTLQPGSSIGVHEHHGEFEVYFILDGTATITDNGEVYELHAGDMMECRDGDSHGIANTSDEPMSFLALILRCAQ
;
A
#
# COMPACT_ATOMS: atom_id res chain seq x y z
N MET A 1 -4.89 -16.70 -17.04
CA MET A 1 -4.67 -15.26 -17.22
C MET A 1 -3.33 -14.88 -16.64
N LYS A 2 -2.65 -13.93 -17.24
CA LYS A 2 -1.36 -13.43 -16.73
C LYS A 2 -1.24 -11.94 -16.99
N THR A 3 -0.49 -11.26 -16.13
CA THR A 3 -0.12 -9.86 -16.32
C THR A 3 1.39 -9.75 -16.20
N LEU A 4 2.05 -9.37 -17.28
CA LEU A 4 3.49 -9.16 -17.28
C LEU A 4 3.82 -7.83 -16.61
N LYS A 5 5.04 -7.69 -16.11
CA LYS A 5 5.44 -6.48 -15.38
C LYS A 5 5.16 -5.20 -16.15
N ASN A 6 5.44 -5.19 -17.47
CA ASN A 6 5.27 -3.98 -18.28
C ASN A 6 3.82 -3.74 -18.73
N ASP A 7 2.93 -4.69 -18.44
CA ASP A 7 1.50 -4.59 -18.81
C ASP A 7 0.62 -4.20 -17.62
N ARG A 8 1.22 -3.94 -16.45
CA ARG A 8 0.48 -3.50 -15.27
C ARG A 8 -0.14 -2.13 -15.52
N LEU A 9 -1.42 -2.00 -15.14
CA LEU A 9 -2.07 -0.70 -15.17
C LEU A 9 -1.42 0.22 -14.14
N LEU A 10 -0.96 1.39 -14.57
CA LEU A 10 -0.40 2.41 -13.69
C LEU A 10 -1.47 3.44 -13.37
N GLU A 11 -1.69 3.66 -12.07
CA GLU A 11 -2.38 4.84 -11.56
C GLU A 11 -1.41 5.71 -10.78
N VAL A 12 -1.49 7.02 -10.95
CA VAL A 12 -0.79 7.98 -10.10
C VAL A 12 -1.82 8.64 -9.22
N ARG A 13 -1.67 8.48 -7.91
CA ARG A 13 -2.60 9.04 -6.93
C ARG A 13 -1.89 10.11 -6.12
N ASP A 14 -2.41 11.33 -6.20
CA ASP A 14 -1.84 12.48 -5.50
C ASP A 14 -2.45 12.62 -4.12
N CYS A 15 -1.62 12.95 -3.12
CA CYS A 15 -2.05 13.26 -1.75
C CYS A 15 -3.03 12.23 -1.17
N MET A 16 -2.76 10.93 -1.37
CA MET A 16 -3.63 9.85 -0.89
C MET A 16 -3.89 9.98 0.61
N ALA A 17 -5.16 9.93 0.99
CA ALA A 17 -5.60 10.03 2.37
C ALA A 17 -5.01 11.24 3.12
N GLY A 18 -4.80 12.35 2.41
CA GLY A 18 -4.20 13.55 2.97
C GLY A 18 -2.68 13.52 3.12
N GLY A 19 -2.01 12.53 2.52
CA GLY A 19 -0.56 12.45 2.51
C GLY A 19 0.10 13.46 1.57
N GLU A 20 1.41 13.37 1.47
CA GLU A 20 2.24 14.25 0.66
C GLU A 20 2.66 13.57 -0.64
N GLY A 21 2.83 14.38 -1.70
CA GLY A 21 3.33 13.90 -2.99
C GLY A 21 2.40 12.90 -3.65
N SER A 22 2.99 12.00 -4.45
CA SER A 22 2.25 11.05 -5.27
C SER A 22 2.66 9.61 -4.96
N CYS A 23 1.70 8.71 -5.05
CA CYS A 23 1.94 7.27 -5.02
C CYS A 23 1.70 6.70 -6.42
N LYS A 24 2.70 6.01 -6.97
CA LYS A 24 2.53 5.25 -8.20
C LYS A 24 2.02 3.86 -7.85
N VAL A 25 0.83 3.53 -8.33
CA VAL A 25 0.17 2.25 -8.09
C VAL A 25 0.22 1.42 -9.37
N HIS A 26 1.05 0.37 -9.36
CA HIS A 26 1.15 -0.57 -10.47
C HIS A 26 0.31 -1.79 -10.13
N HIS A 27 -0.85 -1.93 -10.74
CA HIS A 27 -1.81 -2.99 -10.44
C HIS A 27 -1.31 -4.35 -10.92
N ILE A 28 -1.25 -5.33 -10.02
CA ILE A 28 -0.91 -6.73 -10.33
C ILE A 28 -2.19 -7.49 -10.69
N LEU A 29 -3.20 -7.39 -9.83
CA LEU A 29 -4.52 -7.97 -10.05
C LEU A 29 -5.56 -6.89 -9.80
N ARG A 30 -6.47 -6.71 -10.75
CA ARG A 30 -7.50 -5.69 -10.64
C ARG A 30 -8.69 -6.21 -9.85
N ALA A 31 -9.42 -5.29 -9.21
CA ALA A 31 -10.59 -5.63 -8.41
C ALA A 31 -11.62 -6.46 -9.20
N GLU A 32 -11.82 -6.14 -10.47
CA GLU A 32 -12.76 -6.84 -11.35
C GLU A 32 -12.37 -8.30 -11.61
N ASP A 33 -11.10 -8.67 -11.41
CA ASP A 33 -10.59 -10.03 -11.60
C ASP A 33 -10.44 -10.80 -10.28
N ALA A 34 -10.83 -10.21 -9.16
CA ALA A 34 -10.59 -10.77 -7.83
C ALA A 34 -11.83 -11.49 -7.23
N TYR A 35 -12.87 -11.70 -8.03
CA TYR A 35 -14.07 -12.44 -7.61
C TYR A 35 -14.73 -11.88 -6.34
N GLY A 36 -14.63 -10.57 -6.11
CA GLY A 36 -15.19 -9.95 -4.91
C GLY A 36 -14.40 -10.20 -3.63
N ALA A 37 -13.27 -10.93 -3.70
CA ALA A 37 -12.45 -11.23 -2.53
C ALA A 37 -11.63 -10.05 -2.05
N GLY A 38 -11.32 -9.11 -2.95
CA GLY A 38 -10.53 -7.93 -2.61
C GLY A 38 -10.61 -6.87 -3.69
N ARG A 39 -9.99 -5.73 -3.42
CA ARG A 39 -10.06 -4.58 -4.33
C ARG A 39 -8.70 -4.00 -4.72
N LEU A 40 -7.61 -4.49 -4.15
CA LEU A 40 -6.27 -3.99 -4.46
C LEU A 40 -5.25 -5.11 -4.31
N PHE A 41 -4.43 -5.28 -5.34
CA PHE A 41 -3.19 -6.02 -5.28
C PHE A 41 -2.22 -5.35 -6.24
N ALA A 42 -1.28 -4.58 -5.70
CA ALA A 42 -0.45 -3.69 -6.49
C ALA A 42 0.93 -3.51 -5.87
N VAL A 43 1.88 -3.11 -6.72
CA VAL A 43 3.16 -2.54 -6.27
C VAL A 43 2.98 -1.03 -6.21
N ASN A 44 3.12 -0.48 -5.02
CA ASN A 44 3.09 0.96 -4.78
C ASN A 44 4.51 1.49 -4.64
N THR A 45 4.78 2.64 -5.23
CA THR A 45 6.08 3.30 -5.15
C THR A 45 5.91 4.72 -4.62
N LEU A 46 6.70 5.05 -3.59
CA LEU A 46 6.76 6.39 -3.01
C LEU A 46 8.17 6.95 -3.18
N GLN A 47 8.27 8.11 -3.82
CA GLN A 47 9.50 8.86 -3.90
C GLN A 47 9.83 9.48 -2.53
N PRO A 48 11.09 9.91 -2.28
CA PRO A 48 11.42 10.59 -1.03
C PRO A 48 10.46 11.76 -0.74
N GLY A 49 9.96 11.82 0.49
CA GLY A 49 9.02 12.84 0.93
C GLY A 49 7.55 12.56 0.61
N SER A 50 7.25 11.50 -0.14
CA SER A 50 5.87 11.12 -0.44
C SER A 50 5.30 10.20 0.63
N SER A 51 3.99 10.26 0.81
CA SER A 51 3.30 9.47 1.83
C SER A 51 1.85 9.20 1.45
N ILE A 52 1.30 8.12 2.06
CA ILE A 52 -0.13 7.88 2.15
C ILE A 52 -0.52 8.21 3.59
N GLY A 53 -1.45 9.15 3.76
CA GLY A 53 -1.87 9.60 5.09
C GLY A 53 -2.58 8.51 5.88
N VAL A 54 -2.76 8.76 7.17
CA VAL A 54 -3.43 7.80 8.06
C VAL A 54 -4.90 7.68 7.66
N HIS A 55 -5.36 6.44 7.51
CA HIS A 55 -6.73 6.11 7.13
C HIS A 55 -7.13 4.79 7.78
N GLU A 56 -8.44 4.56 7.87
CA GLU A 56 -9.01 3.35 8.46
C GLU A 56 -9.53 2.40 7.38
N HIS A 57 -9.56 1.11 7.70
CA HIS A 57 -10.19 0.08 6.90
C HIS A 57 -11.38 -0.52 7.65
N HIS A 58 -12.52 -0.66 6.96
CA HIS A 58 -13.74 -1.22 7.52
C HIS A 58 -14.32 -2.29 6.59
N GLY A 59 -14.56 -3.49 7.12
CA GLY A 59 -15.02 -4.63 6.33
C GLY A 59 -13.95 -5.25 5.46
N GLU A 60 -12.73 -4.82 5.61
CA GLU A 60 -11.56 -5.25 4.85
C GLU A 60 -10.31 -5.12 5.71
N PHE A 61 -9.21 -5.69 5.25
CA PHE A 61 -7.89 -5.50 5.86
C PHE A 61 -6.86 -5.29 4.77
N GLU A 62 -5.75 -4.65 5.12
CA GLU A 62 -4.68 -4.36 4.18
C GLU A 62 -3.35 -4.89 4.70
N VAL A 63 -2.57 -5.48 3.79
CA VAL A 63 -1.20 -5.90 4.05
C VAL A 63 -0.27 -5.04 3.23
N TYR A 64 0.76 -4.49 3.88
CA TYR A 64 1.94 -3.92 3.23
C TYR A 64 3.11 -4.87 3.38
N PHE A 65 3.73 -5.22 2.29
CA PHE A 65 4.98 -6.01 2.27
C PHE A 65 6.04 -5.19 1.56
N ILE A 66 7.10 -4.82 2.28
CA ILE A 66 8.13 -3.93 1.75
C ILE A 66 9.03 -4.71 0.80
N LEU A 67 9.16 -4.20 -0.43
CA LEU A 67 9.98 -4.81 -1.47
C LEU A 67 11.35 -4.17 -1.55
N ASP A 68 11.42 -2.85 -1.35
CA ASP A 68 12.64 -2.08 -1.56
C ASP A 68 12.57 -0.78 -0.76
N GLY A 69 13.71 -0.39 -0.18
CA GLY A 69 13.81 0.85 0.59
C GLY A 69 13.36 0.72 2.04
N THR A 70 13.10 1.86 2.65
CA THR A 70 12.69 1.99 4.06
C THR A 70 11.38 2.71 4.15
N ALA A 71 10.43 2.12 4.85
CA ALA A 71 9.10 2.68 5.08
C ALA A 71 8.94 3.14 6.52
N THR A 72 8.37 4.31 6.73
CA THR A 72 7.92 4.77 8.04
C THR A 72 6.43 4.51 8.15
N ILE A 73 6.03 3.67 9.08
CA ILE A 73 4.65 3.24 9.28
C ILE A 73 4.08 3.96 10.48
N THR A 74 2.83 4.43 10.36
CA THR A 74 1.99 4.81 11.49
C THR A 74 0.91 3.75 11.61
N ASP A 75 0.87 3.02 12.71
CA ASP A 75 0.02 1.86 12.94
C ASP A 75 -0.72 2.04 14.25
N ASN A 76 -2.00 2.38 14.17
CA ASN A 76 -2.82 2.72 15.34
C ASN A 76 -2.11 3.71 16.29
N GLY A 77 -1.46 4.72 15.71
CA GLY A 77 -0.73 5.75 16.44
C GLY A 77 0.72 5.40 16.80
N GLU A 78 1.14 4.14 16.66
CA GLU A 78 2.53 3.74 16.85
C GLU A 78 3.32 3.98 15.57
N VAL A 79 4.50 4.57 15.69
CA VAL A 79 5.38 4.85 14.54
C VAL A 79 6.60 3.94 14.61
N TYR A 80 6.87 3.26 13.50
CA TYR A 80 8.05 2.39 13.37
C TYR A 80 8.52 2.31 11.92
N GLU A 81 9.72 1.79 11.71
CA GLU A 81 10.27 1.56 10.38
C GLU A 81 10.16 0.10 9.98
N LEU A 82 9.87 -0.12 8.71
CA LEU A 82 9.97 -1.43 8.05
C LEU A 82 10.97 -1.35 6.92
N HIS A 83 11.61 -2.49 6.64
CA HIS A 83 12.62 -2.65 5.59
C HIS A 83 12.21 -3.76 4.64
N ALA A 84 12.94 -3.92 3.54
CA ALA A 84 12.66 -4.97 2.56
C ALA A 84 12.50 -6.34 3.22
N GLY A 85 11.40 -7.02 2.92
CA GLY A 85 11.04 -8.31 3.51
C GLY A 85 10.15 -8.24 4.74
N ASP A 86 9.94 -7.05 5.30
CA ASP A 86 9.04 -6.86 6.44
C ASP A 86 7.61 -6.62 5.97
N MET A 87 6.64 -6.98 6.81
CA MET A 87 5.23 -6.73 6.53
C MET A 87 4.54 -6.09 7.73
N MET A 88 3.43 -5.39 7.47
CA MET A 88 2.46 -5.02 8.49
C MET A 88 1.06 -5.30 7.98
N GLU A 89 0.15 -5.56 8.90
CA GLU A 89 -1.27 -5.75 8.61
C GLU A 89 -2.08 -4.65 9.31
N CYS A 90 -2.91 -3.97 8.54
CA CYS A 90 -3.95 -3.08 9.08
C CYS A 90 -5.26 -3.86 9.08
N ARG A 91 -5.69 -4.28 10.27
CA ARG A 91 -6.88 -5.10 10.44
C ARG A 91 -8.15 -4.28 10.30
N ASP A 92 -9.27 -4.99 10.19
CA ASP A 92 -10.60 -4.37 10.18
C ASP A 92 -10.79 -3.45 11.40
N GLY A 93 -11.10 -2.18 11.14
CA GLY A 93 -11.27 -1.16 12.18
C GLY A 93 -9.99 -0.44 12.61
N ASP A 94 -8.81 -0.94 12.21
CA ASP A 94 -7.54 -0.29 12.53
C ASP A 94 -7.23 0.85 11.56
N SER A 95 -6.26 1.69 11.94
CA SER A 95 -5.76 2.77 11.11
C SER A 95 -4.27 2.61 10.82
N HIS A 96 -3.85 3.04 9.64
CA HIS A 96 -2.44 3.08 9.29
C HIS A 96 -2.13 4.16 8.24
N GLY A 97 -0.86 4.51 8.16
CA GLY A 97 -0.29 5.34 7.12
C GLY A 97 1.12 4.89 6.84
N ILE A 98 1.65 5.28 5.69
CA ILE A 98 3.00 4.92 5.25
C ILE A 98 3.67 6.13 4.60
N ALA A 99 4.92 6.37 4.94
CA ALA A 99 5.70 7.49 4.42
C ALA A 99 7.08 7.03 4.01
N ASN A 100 7.62 7.67 2.98
CA ASN A 100 9.03 7.54 2.63
C ASN A 100 9.78 8.76 3.17
N THR A 101 10.39 8.60 4.34
CA THR A 101 11.18 9.64 5.00
C THR A 101 12.68 9.51 4.68
N SER A 102 13.05 8.53 3.85
CA SER A 102 14.43 8.34 3.41
C SER A 102 14.75 9.19 2.18
N ASP A 103 15.99 9.13 1.71
CA ASP A 103 16.43 9.82 0.50
C ASP A 103 16.45 8.95 -0.76
N GLU A 104 15.93 7.73 -0.66
CA GLU A 104 15.84 6.77 -1.77
C GLU A 104 14.38 6.40 -2.05
N PRO A 105 14.01 6.02 -3.28
CA PRO A 105 12.68 5.51 -3.57
C PRO A 105 12.35 4.26 -2.73
N MET A 106 11.08 4.06 -2.44
CA MET A 106 10.61 2.92 -1.66
C MET A 106 9.43 2.28 -2.39
N SER A 107 9.39 0.95 -2.42
CA SER A 107 8.29 0.21 -3.02
C SER A 107 7.80 -0.89 -2.09
N PHE A 108 6.50 -1.18 -2.18
CA PHE A 108 5.85 -2.18 -1.35
C PHE A 108 4.65 -2.79 -2.08
N LEU A 109 4.36 -4.06 -1.74
CA LEU A 109 3.10 -4.67 -2.14
C LEU A 109 2.00 -4.16 -1.23
N ALA A 110 0.87 -3.80 -1.82
CA ALA A 110 -0.35 -3.47 -1.12
C ALA A 110 -1.44 -4.46 -1.53
N LEU A 111 -2.02 -5.14 -0.55
CA LEU A 111 -3.07 -6.12 -0.73
C LEU A 111 -4.25 -5.76 0.17
N ILE A 112 -5.42 -5.53 -0.42
CA ILE A 112 -6.66 -5.30 0.34
C ILE A 112 -7.62 -6.43 0.02
N LEU A 113 -7.98 -7.19 1.05
CA LEU A 113 -8.95 -8.27 0.97
C LEU A 113 -10.15 -7.98 1.87
N ARG A 114 -11.32 -8.50 1.49
CA ARG A 114 -12.53 -8.39 2.31
C ARG A 114 -12.44 -9.34 3.50
N CYS A 115 -12.96 -8.88 4.63
CA CYS A 115 -13.13 -9.77 5.78
C CYS A 115 -14.22 -10.80 5.49
N ALA A 116 -14.03 -12.02 6.02
CA ALA A 116 -15.07 -13.03 5.98
C ALA A 116 -16.29 -12.58 6.79
N GLN A 117 -17.44 -12.98 6.32
CA GLN A 117 -18.72 -12.66 6.96
C GLN A 117 -19.27 -13.81 7.76
#